data_a631820d45b4d7d3a75d4dc928f4fee5
#
_entry.id   a631820d45b4d7d3a75d4dc928f4fee5
#
_cell.length_a   1.000
_cell.length_b   1.000
_cell.length_c   1.000
_cell.angle_alpha   90.00
_cell.angle_beta   90.00
_cell.angle_gamma   90.00
#
_symmetry.space_group_name_H-M   'P 1'
#
loop_
_entity.id
_entity.type
_entity.pdbx_description
1 polymer ?
#
loop_
_entity_poly.entity_id
_entity_poly.type
_entity_poly.pdbx_seq_one_letter_code
_entity_poly.pdbx_strand_id
1 'polypeptide(L)'
;EVVTFTPDIGQGEEVEPAHAKARALGVKEIYIEDLREPFVRDFVFPMFRANTVYEGEYLLGTSIARPLIAQRLVEIANETGADAIAHGATGKGNDQVRFELGAYALKPGINVIAPWREWDLNSREALMAYCEQHSIPVDFANAQKKSPYSMDANLLHISYEGDVLEDPWVPPEEDM
;
A
#
# COMPACT_ATOMS: atom_id res chain seq x y z
N GLU A 1 2.95 21.75 -0.29
CA GLU A 1 3.36 21.05 0.94
C GLU A 1 2.87 19.61 0.87
N VAL A 2 3.64 18.66 1.44
CA VAL A 2 3.32 17.23 1.44
C VAL A 2 3.00 16.79 2.87
N VAL A 3 1.90 16.07 3.00
CA VAL A 3 1.50 15.34 4.21
C VAL A 3 1.61 13.85 3.91
N THR A 4 2.12 13.06 4.82
CA THR A 4 2.20 11.59 4.63
C THR A 4 1.30 10.87 5.62
N PHE A 5 0.75 9.76 5.16
CA PHE A 5 -0.08 8.86 5.97
C PHE A 5 0.37 7.42 5.78
N THR A 6 0.54 6.71 6.88
CA THR A 6 0.83 5.28 6.94
C THR A 6 -0.09 4.64 7.97
N PRO A 7 -1.00 3.76 7.58
CA PRO A 7 -1.83 3.02 8.52
C PRO A 7 -1.08 1.83 9.08
N ASP A 8 -1.27 1.55 10.37
CA ASP A 8 -0.98 0.24 10.96
C ASP A 8 -2.24 -0.61 10.91
N ILE A 9 -2.23 -1.64 10.08
CA ILE A 9 -3.28 -2.66 9.95
C ILE A 9 -2.76 -4.06 10.31
N GLY A 10 -1.60 -4.11 10.99
CA GLY A 10 -0.94 -5.34 11.41
C GLY A 10 0.12 -5.88 10.46
N GLN A 11 0.72 -5.03 9.62
CA GLN A 11 1.83 -5.37 8.72
C GLN A 11 3.19 -5.43 9.43
N GLY A 12 3.22 -5.25 10.74
CA GLY A 12 4.43 -5.45 11.56
C GLY A 12 5.51 -4.41 11.35
N GLU A 13 6.74 -4.87 11.10
CA GLU A 13 7.95 -4.03 11.05
C GLU A 13 7.97 -3.00 9.90
N GLU A 14 7.06 -3.07 8.96
CA GLU A 14 7.00 -2.11 7.85
C GLU A 14 6.52 -0.71 8.28
N VAL A 15 5.85 -0.61 9.42
CA VAL A 15 5.33 0.66 9.96
C VAL A 15 6.46 1.51 10.55
N GLU A 16 7.38 0.88 11.31
CA GLU A 16 8.45 1.56 12.06
C GLU A 16 9.32 2.48 11.18
N PRO A 17 9.79 2.06 10.00
CA PRO A 17 10.65 2.90 9.17
C PRO A 17 9.94 4.08 8.49
N ALA A 18 8.62 4.08 8.40
CA ALA A 18 7.85 5.05 7.62
C ALA A 18 8.09 6.49 8.10
N HIS A 19 8.09 6.71 9.42
CA HIS A 19 8.33 8.04 10.00
C HIS A 19 9.72 8.58 9.66
N ALA A 20 10.76 7.75 9.82
CA ALA A 20 12.13 8.15 9.53
C ALA A 20 12.33 8.47 8.04
N LYS A 21 11.75 7.67 7.16
CA LYS A 21 11.77 7.91 5.70
C LYS A 21 11.09 9.22 5.33
N ALA A 22 9.90 9.48 5.84
CA ALA A 22 9.17 10.72 5.56
C ALA A 22 9.97 11.94 6.05
N ARG A 23 10.54 11.89 7.25
CA ARG A 23 11.40 12.97 7.76
C ARG A 23 12.65 13.20 6.92
N ALA A 24 13.32 12.14 6.49
CA ALA A 24 14.51 12.24 5.63
C ALA A 24 14.21 12.94 4.29
N LEU A 25 12.97 12.83 3.81
CA LEU A 25 12.48 13.51 2.61
C LEU A 25 11.95 14.94 2.89
N GLY A 26 12.07 15.43 4.12
CA GLY A 26 11.68 16.79 4.50
C GLY A 26 10.20 16.98 4.78
N VAL A 27 9.42 15.91 4.91
CA VAL A 27 8.01 15.98 5.28
C VAL A 27 7.90 16.41 6.75
N LYS A 28 7.03 17.37 7.01
CA LYS A 28 6.83 17.94 8.36
C LYS A 28 5.62 17.34 9.07
N GLU A 29 4.57 17.05 8.31
CA GLU A 29 3.30 16.55 8.82
C GLU A 29 3.16 15.08 8.42
N ILE A 30 3.25 14.19 9.42
CA ILE A 30 3.37 12.74 9.24
C ILE A 30 2.35 12.07 10.14
N TYR A 31 1.42 11.36 9.54
CA TYR A 31 0.41 10.55 10.22
C TYR A 31 0.83 9.08 10.16
N ILE A 32 0.97 8.45 11.33
CA ILE A 32 1.08 7.01 11.48
C ILE A 32 0.00 6.62 12.47
N GLU A 33 -1.01 5.90 12.02
CA GLU A 33 -2.20 5.65 12.81
C GLU A 33 -2.51 4.16 12.93
N ASP A 34 -2.85 3.76 14.14
CA ASP A 34 -3.31 2.40 14.42
C ASP A 34 -4.76 2.22 13.95
N LEU A 35 -4.93 1.53 12.84
CA LEU A 35 -6.23 1.19 12.27
C LEU A 35 -6.61 -0.28 12.44
N ARG A 36 -5.91 -1.02 13.31
CA ARG A 36 -6.14 -2.46 13.51
C ARG A 36 -7.54 -2.76 14.02
N GLU A 37 -8.02 -2.01 15.00
CA GLU A 37 -9.37 -2.22 15.54
C GLU A 37 -10.46 -1.84 14.51
N PRO A 38 -10.45 -0.67 13.85
CA PRO A 38 -11.38 -0.37 12.78
C PRO A 38 -11.34 -1.42 11.64
N PHE A 39 -10.15 -1.88 11.26
CA PHE A 39 -10.00 -2.90 10.23
C PHE A 39 -10.73 -4.19 10.57
N VAL A 40 -10.55 -4.69 11.78
CA VAL A 40 -11.20 -5.94 12.23
C VAL A 40 -12.70 -5.74 12.41
N ARG A 41 -13.12 -4.68 13.09
CA ARG A 41 -14.52 -4.44 13.44
C ARG A 41 -15.39 -4.17 12.21
N ASP A 42 -14.92 -3.29 11.31
CA ASP A 42 -15.75 -2.71 10.26
C ASP A 42 -15.56 -3.38 8.89
N PHE A 43 -14.48 -4.16 8.71
CA PHE A 43 -14.17 -4.83 7.45
C PHE A 43 -14.05 -6.35 7.59
N VAL A 44 -13.21 -6.86 8.51
CA VAL A 44 -12.97 -8.29 8.64
C VAL A 44 -14.21 -9.03 9.16
N PHE A 45 -14.81 -8.57 10.25
CA PHE A 45 -16.00 -9.23 10.79
C PHE A 45 -17.21 -9.17 9.83
N PRO A 46 -17.53 -8.06 9.17
CA PRO A 46 -18.55 -8.06 8.13
C PRO A 46 -18.25 -9.02 6.98
N MET A 47 -17.01 -9.10 6.54
CA MET A 47 -16.58 -10.05 5.50
C MET A 47 -16.86 -11.50 5.93
N PHE A 48 -16.48 -11.89 7.16
CA PHE A 48 -16.77 -13.23 7.67
C PHE A 48 -18.26 -13.51 7.81
N ARG A 49 -19.06 -12.53 8.27
CA ARG A 49 -20.52 -12.68 8.34
C ARG A 49 -21.15 -12.88 6.95
N ALA A 50 -20.59 -12.24 5.93
CA ALA A 50 -21.04 -12.40 4.55
C ALA A 50 -20.48 -13.68 3.90
N ASN A 51 -19.63 -14.43 4.59
CA ASN A 51 -18.91 -15.60 4.05
C ASN A 51 -18.19 -15.31 2.74
N THR A 52 -17.57 -14.14 2.65
CA THR A 52 -16.90 -13.67 1.43
C THR A 52 -15.48 -14.23 1.38
N VAL A 53 -15.31 -15.27 0.58
CA VAL A 53 -14.00 -15.89 0.31
C VAL A 53 -13.86 -16.00 -1.21
N TYR A 54 -12.76 -15.50 -1.75
CA TYR A 54 -12.53 -15.56 -3.19
C TYR A 54 -12.05 -16.96 -3.58
N GLU A 55 -12.73 -17.57 -4.54
CA GLU A 55 -12.49 -18.93 -5.04
C GLU A 55 -12.45 -20.04 -3.97
N GLY A 56 -13.05 -19.78 -2.80
CA GLY A 56 -13.11 -20.72 -1.70
C GLY A 56 -11.88 -20.74 -0.78
N GLU A 57 -10.86 -19.95 -1.06
CA GLU A 57 -9.57 -20.00 -0.36
C GLU A 57 -9.08 -18.61 0.10
N TYR A 58 -9.09 -17.62 -0.79
CA TYR A 58 -8.47 -16.33 -0.52
C TYR A 58 -9.37 -15.41 0.32
N LEU A 59 -8.86 -14.97 1.46
CA LEU A 59 -9.62 -14.20 2.47
C LEU A 59 -9.77 -12.70 2.16
N LEU A 60 -9.31 -12.22 1.02
CA LEU A 60 -9.48 -10.83 0.56
C LEU A 60 -8.87 -9.75 1.48
N GLY A 61 -7.90 -10.08 2.33
CA GLY A 61 -7.33 -9.13 3.30
C GLY A 61 -6.80 -7.85 2.67
N THR A 62 -6.07 -7.96 1.56
CA THR A 62 -5.60 -6.81 0.79
C THR A 62 -6.76 -6.01 0.20
N SER A 63 -7.76 -6.71 -0.34
CA SER A 63 -8.91 -6.07 -0.99
C SER A 63 -9.75 -5.23 -0.05
N ILE A 64 -9.98 -5.70 1.19
CA ILE A 64 -10.78 -4.99 2.19
C ILE A 64 -9.98 -3.95 2.98
N ALA A 65 -8.64 -4.05 2.99
CA ALA A 65 -7.79 -3.07 3.64
C ALA A 65 -7.75 -1.73 2.86
N ARG A 66 -7.69 -1.77 1.54
CA ARG A 66 -7.54 -0.57 0.70
C ARG A 66 -8.70 0.43 0.85
N PRO A 67 -9.97 0.03 0.94
CA PRO A 67 -11.06 0.96 1.25
C PRO A 67 -10.93 1.67 2.59
N LEU A 68 -10.52 1.00 3.66
CA LEU A 68 -10.25 1.62 4.95
C LEU A 68 -9.12 2.65 4.86
N ILE A 69 -8.03 2.29 4.18
CA ILE A 69 -6.89 3.20 3.97
C ILE A 69 -7.34 4.42 3.17
N ALA A 70 -8.10 4.24 2.09
CA ALA A 70 -8.63 5.32 1.29
C ALA A 70 -9.57 6.24 2.09
N GLN A 71 -10.40 5.66 2.95
CA GLN A 71 -11.29 6.42 3.83
C GLN A 71 -10.47 7.35 4.73
N ARG A 72 -9.51 6.82 5.47
CA ARG A 72 -8.73 7.63 6.39
C ARG A 72 -7.86 8.66 5.68
N LEU A 73 -7.32 8.30 4.51
CA LEU A 73 -6.56 9.23 3.67
C LEU A 73 -7.41 10.45 3.25
N VAL A 74 -8.67 10.22 2.87
CA VAL A 74 -9.60 11.30 2.51
C VAL A 74 -9.98 12.14 3.72
N GLU A 75 -10.15 11.53 4.89
CA GLU A 75 -10.39 12.25 6.14
C GLU A 75 -9.22 13.20 6.47
N ILE A 76 -7.98 12.69 6.43
CA ILE A 76 -6.77 13.50 6.62
C ILE A 76 -6.67 14.61 5.57
N ALA A 77 -6.97 14.30 4.30
CA ALA A 77 -6.98 15.32 3.25
C ALA A 77 -8.00 16.45 3.52
N ASN A 78 -9.13 16.15 4.15
CA ASN A 78 -10.10 17.16 4.57
C ASN A 78 -9.63 17.93 5.79
N GLU A 79 -9.04 17.26 6.78
CA GLU A 79 -8.50 17.88 8.00
C GLU A 79 -7.36 18.86 7.70
N THR A 80 -6.49 18.51 6.77
CA THR A 80 -5.31 19.30 6.37
C THR A 80 -5.58 20.29 5.24
N GLY A 81 -6.74 20.20 4.60
CA GLY A 81 -7.07 21.02 3.43
C GLY A 81 -6.29 20.64 2.18
N ALA A 82 -5.87 19.37 2.06
CA ALA A 82 -5.13 18.92 0.90
C ALA A 82 -5.99 18.92 -0.38
N ASP A 83 -5.40 19.37 -1.48
CA ASP A 83 -6.04 19.47 -2.80
C ASP A 83 -6.02 18.16 -3.58
N ALA A 84 -5.13 17.24 -3.20
CA ALA A 84 -4.91 15.98 -3.88
C ALA A 84 -4.51 14.88 -2.88
N ILE A 85 -4.75 13.64 -3.26
CA ILE A 85 -4.14 12.46 -2.66
C ILE A 85 -3.15 11.84 -3.64
N ALA A 86 -2.14 11.15 -3.12
CA ALA A 86 -1.17 10.44 -3.95
C ALA A 86 -0.98 9.01 -3.43
N HIS A 87 -0.76 8.08 -4.34
CA HIS A 87 -0.41 6.71 -4.00
C HIS A 87 0.67 6.15 -4.94
N GLY A 88 1.43 5.17 -4.43
CA GLY A 88 2.48 4.48 -5.17
C GLY A 88 2.05 3.12 -5.74
N ALA A 89 0.76 2.82 -5.81
CA ALA A 89 0.29 1.59 -6.41
C ALA A 89 0.63 1.53 -7.90
N THR A 90 1.00 0.33 -8.38
CA THR A 90 1.37 0.13 -9.77
C THR A 90 0.21 0.43 -10.71
N GLY A 91 0.50 0.87 -11.93
CA GLY A 91 -0.51 1.22 -12.93
C GLY A 91 -1.27 0.04 -13.55
N LYS A 92 -1.00 -1.20 -13.12
CA LYS A 92 -1.58 -2.43 -13.69
C LYS A 92 -2.39 -3.25 -12.69
N GLY A 93 -2.20 -3.03 -11.39
CA GLY A 93 -2.83 -3.83 -10.33
C GLY A 93 -4.22 -3.34 -9.92
N ASN A 94 -4.86 -4.11 -9.06
CA ASN A 94 -6.17 -3.78 -8.50
C ASN A 94 -6.11 -2.68 -7.43
N ASP A 95 -4.97 -2.47 -6.79
CA ASP A 95 -4.84 -1.57 -5.66
C ASP A 95 -5.09 -0.11 -6.03
N GLN A 96 -4.58 0.34 -7.18
CA GLN A 96 -4.87 1.68 -7.69
C GLN A 96 -6.38 1.92 -7.82
N VAL A 97 -7.11 0.93 -8.35
CA VAL A 97 -8.57 1.02 -8.52
C VAL A 97 -9.27 1.10 -7.17
N ARG A 98 -8.85 0.31 -6.20
CA ARG A 98 -9.43 0.29 -4.86
C ARG A 98 -9.21 1.61 -4.12
N PHE A 99 -8.00 2.17 -4.17
CA PHE A 99 -7.71 3.48 -3.59
C PHE A 99 -8.51 4.59 -4.25
N GLU A 100 -8.51 4.64 -5.57
CA GLU A 100 -9.16 5.72 -6.30
C GLU A 100 -10.69 5.67 -6.21
N LEU A 101 -11.30 4.49 -6.39
CA LEU A 101 -12.75 4.36 -6.23
C LEU A 101 -13.18 4.66 -4.80
N GLY A 102 -12.43 4.23 -3.79
CA GLY A 102 -12.67 4.58 -2.40
C GLY A 102 -12.61 6.10 -2.18
N ALA A 103 -11.59 6.75 -2.71
CA ALA A 103 -11.45 8.20 -2.61
C ALA A 103 -12.57 8.96 -3.34
N TYR A 104 -12.91 8.56 -4.56
CA TYR A 104 -13.98 9.21 -5.33
C TYR A 104 -15.36 8.98 -4.73
N ALA A 105 -15.61 7.84 -4.09
CA ALA A 105 -16.87 7.58 -3.39
C ALA A 105 -17.07 8.53 -2.20
N LEU A 106 -15.99 8.91 -1.53
CA LEU A 106 -16.02 9.76 -0.32
C LEU A 106 -15.85 11.25 -0.63
N LYS A 107 -15.09 11.57 -1.66
CA LYS A 107 -14.81 12.95 -2.11
C LYS A 107 -14.76 13.00 -3.63
N PRO A 108 -15.90 13.09 -4.35
CA PRO A 108 -16.00 13.00 -5.83
C PRO A 108 -15.24 14.13 -6.46
N GLY A 109 -14.46 14.77 -6.34
CA GLY A 109 -13.71 15.87 -6.99
C GLY A 109 -12.26 15.94 -6.53
N ILE A 110 -11.83 15.00 -5.71
CA ILE A 110 -10.44 14.98 -5.26
C ILE A 110 -9.51 14.61 -6.41
N ASN A 111 -8.41 15.35 -6.55
CA ASN A 111 -7.37 14.98 -7.49
C ASN A 111 -6.59 13.78 -6.97
N VAL A 112 -6.28 12.83 -7.86
CA VAL A 112 -5.43 11.68 -7.54
C VAL A 112 -4.15 11.78 -8.36
N ILE A 113 -3.02 11.69 -7.68
CA ILE A 113 -1.68 11.66 -8.27
C ILE A 113 -1.18 10.22 -8.18
N ALA A 114 -1.00 9.59 -9.34
CA ALA A 114 -0.56 8.20 -9.46
C ALA A 114 0.72 8.13 -10.33
N PRO A 115 1.90 8.35 -9.75
CA PRO A 115 3.15 8.48 -10.51
C PRO A 115 3.44 7.33 -11.48
N TRP A 116 3.07 6.11 -11.13
CA TRP A 116 3.24 4.94 -12.01
C TRP A 116 2.50 5.04 -13.35
N ARG A 117 1.46 5.85 -13.43
CA ARG A 117 0.70 6.08 -14.67
C ARG A 117 1.08 7.38 -15.38
N GLU A 118 1.64 8.30 -14.63
CA GLU A 118 1.87 9.68 -15.11
C GLU A 118 3.33 9.92 -15.47
N TRP A 119 4.25 9.20 -14.83
CA TRP A 119 5.68 9.37 -15.01
C TRP A 119 6.29 8.20 -15.78
N ASP A 120 7.44 8.42 -16.38
CA ASP A 120 8.20 7.37 -17.08
C ASP A 120 9.03 6.52 -16.11
N LEU A 121 8.34 5.90 -15.14
CA LEU A 121 8.90 5.04 -14.09
C LEU A 121 8.43 3.59 -14.26
N ASN A 122 8.61 3.03 -15.43
CA ASN A 122 8.01 1.77 -15.86
C ASN A 122 8.87 0.53 -15.58
N SER A 123 10.02 0.69 -14.96
CA SER A 123 10.90 -0.41 -14.56
C SER A 123 11.60 -0.13 -13.22
N ARG A 124 12.13 -1.20 -12.61
CA ARG A 124 12.91 -1.09 -11.38
C ARG A 124 14.17 -0.25 -11.58
N GLU A 125 14.82 -0.41 -12.73
CA GLU A 125 16.02 0.35 -13.10
C GLU A 125 15.71 1.85 -13.23
N ALA A 126 14.58 2.20 -13.83
CA ALA A 126 14.13 3.60 -13.93
C ALA A 126 13.84 4.21 -12.55
N LEU A 127 13.20 3.44 -11.66
CA LEU A 127 12.97 3.86 -10.27
C LEU A 127 14.27 4.06 -9.49
N MET A 128 15.24 3.15 -9.64
CA MET A 128 16.54 3.27 -8.99
C MET A 128 17.30 4.50 -9.49
N ALA A 129 17.34 4.71 -10.80
CA ALA A 129 17.97 5.88 -11.40
C ALA A 129 17.31 7.19 -10.93
N TYR A 130 15.99 7.21 -10.81
CA TYR A 130 15.25 8.35 -10.27
C TYR A 130 15.64 8.63 -8.81
N CYS A 131 15.71 7.60 -7.97
CA CYS A 131 16.11 7.74 -6.57
C CYS A 131 17.54 8.29 -6.44
N GLU A 132 18.47 7.81 -7.26
CA GLU A 132 19.85 8.28 -7.30
C GLU A 132 19.91 9.75 -7.75
N GLN A 133 19.25 10.09 -8.86
CA GLN A 133 19.21 11.46 -9.40
C GLN A 133 18.65 12.47 -8.38
N HIS A 134 17.66 12.08 -7.60
CA HIS A 134 17.01 12.95 -6.62
C HIS A 134 17.52 12.77 -5.19
N SER A 135 18.61 12.03 -5.00
CA SER A 135 19.22 11.76 -3.68
C SER A 135 18.20 11.20 -2.66
N ILE A 136 17.26 10.39 -3.13
CA ILE A 136 16.29 9.73 -2.27
C ILE A 136 17.02 8.58 -1.53
N PRO A 137 16.99 8.55 -0.19
CA PRO A 137 17.71 7.54 0.57
C PRO A 137 17.04 6.17 0.43
N VAL A 138 17.58 5.33 -0.42
CA VAL A 138 17.19 3.94 -0.60
C VAL A 138 18.38 3.06 -0.30
N ASP A 139 18.20 2.07 0.54
CA ASP A 139 19.23 1.06 0.77
C ASP A 139 19.25 0.05 -0.38
N PHE A 140 19.94 0.41 -1.46
CA PHE A 140 20.02 -0.42 -2.67
C PHE A 140 20.66 -1.79 -2.41
N ALA A 141 21.60 -1.88 -1.45
CA ALA A 141 22.28 -3.14 -1.14
C ALA A 141 21.33 -4.14 -0.47
N ASN A 142 20.43 -3.66 0.38
CA ASN A 142 19.43 -4.49 1.02
C ASN A 142 18.17 -4.67 0.14
N ALA A 143 17.85 -3.71 -0.71
CA ALA A 143 16.76 -3.85 -1.68
C ALA A 143 17.00 -4.98 -2.71
N GLN A 144 18.26 -5.29 -3.03
CA GLN A 144 18.61 -6.42 -3.88
C GLN A 144 18.63 -7.77 -3.14
N LYS A 145 18.81 -7.75 -1.80
CA LYS A 145 18.84 -8.95 -0.95
C LYS A 145 17.50 -9.30 -0.33
N LYS A 146 16.51 -8.40 -0.40
CA LYS A 146 15.15 -8.72 0.04
C LYS A 146 14.55 -9.79 -0.87
N SER A 147 13.64 -10.55 -0.28
CA SER A 147 12.82 -11.57 -0.94
C SER A 147 12.49 -11.17 -2.39
N PRO A 148 12.60 -12.08 -3.37
CA PRO A 148 12.15 -11.83 -4.73
C PRO A 148 10.63 -11.63 -4.81
N TYR A 149 9.93 -11.98 -3.74
CA TYR A 149 8.47 -11.93 -3.64
C TYR A 149 7.98 -10.56 -3.21
N SER A 150 6.86 -10.13 -3.76
CA SER A 150 6.03 -9.08 -3.19
C SER A 150 5.18 -9.67 -2.07
N MET A 151 5.07 -8.96 -0.95
CA MET A 151 4.34 -9.43 0.23
C MET A 151 3.33 -8.38 0.68
N ASP A 152 2.08 -8.80 0.82
CA ASP A 152 1.02 -8.03 1.47
C ASP A 152 0.66 -8.69 2.81
N ALA A 153 0.89 -7.98 3.90
CA ALA A 153 0.59 -8.45 5.26
C ALA A 153 -0.39 -7.54 5.97
N ASN A 154 -1.31 -8.11 6.72
CA ASN A 154 -2.19 -7.42 7.65
C ASN A 154 -2.68 -8.41 8.73
N LEU A 155 -3.53 -7.95 9.66
CA LEU A 155 -4.05 -8.80 10.74
C LEU A 155 -4.80 -10.05 10.27
N LEU A 156 -5.33 -10.05 9.04
CA LEU A 156 -6.15 -11.16 8.54
C LEU A 156 -5.28 -12.27 7.94
N HIS A 157 -4.33 -11.93 7.10
CA HIS A 157 -3.41 -12.88 6.46
C HIS A 157 -2.18 -12.21 5.85
N ILE A 158 -1.28 -13.04 5.39
CA ILE A 158 -0.14 -12.66 4.53
C ILE A 158 -0.35 -13.32 3.18
N SER A 159 -0.08 -12.59 2.10
CA SER A 159 -0.03 -13.13 0.74
C SER A 159 1.29 -12.76 0.06
N TYR A 160 1.80 -13.69 -0.74
CA TYR A 160 3.02 -13.54 -1.52
C TYR A 160 2.71 -13.65 -3.01
N GLU A 161 3.40 -12.88 -3.83
CA GLU A 161 3.33 -12.96 -5.29
C GLU A 161 4.70 -12.68 -5.93
N GLY A 162 4.91 -13.15 -7.15
CA GLY A 162 6.12 -12.91 -7.93
C GLY A 162 7.07 -14.10 -7.99
N ASP A 163 8.15 -13.96 -8.75
CA ASP A 163 9.22 -14.95 -8.96
C ASP A 163 8.68 -16.35 -9.29
N VAL A 164 9.09 -17.38 -8.57
CA VAL A 164 8.67 -18.77 -8.83
C VAL A 164 7.17 -19.01 -8.72
N LEU A 165 6.46 -18.15 -7.96
CA LEU A 165 5.00 -18.23 -7.83
C LEU A 165 4.25 -17.87 -9.11
N GLU A 166 4.90 -17.25 -10.08
CA GLU A 166 4.32 -16.97 -11.39
C GLU A 166 4.23 -18.22 -12.28
N ASP A 167 4.97 -19.29 -11.95
CA ASP A 167 4.89 -20.56 -12.64
C ASP A 167 3.99 -21.54 -11.86
N PRO A 168 2.77 -21.86 -12.34
CA PRO A 168 1.85 -22.76 -11.64
C PRO A 168 2.34 -24.20 -11.48
N TRP A 169 3.43 -24.58 -12.12
CA TRP A 169 4.05 -25.89 -12.00
C TRP A 169 5.13 -25.97 -10.92
N VAL A 170 5.49 -24.83 -10.34
CA VAL A 170 6.49 -24.73 -9.26
C VAL A 170 5.76 -24.57 -7.93
N PRO A 171 5.97 -25.46 -6.94
CA PRO A 171 5.36 -25.30 -5.62
C PRO A 171 5.99 -24.10 -4.88
N PRO A 172 5.24 -23.43 -3.97
CA PRO A 172 5.79 -22.44 -3.07
C PRO A 172 6.97 -23.00 -2.25
N GLU A 173 7.92 -22.15 -1.92
CA GLU A 173 9.03 -22.52 -1.02
C GLU A 173 8.52 -22.68 0.43
N GLU A 174 9.05 -23.67 1.17
CA GLU A 174 8.58 -23.98 2.52
C GLU A 174 8.91 -22.89 3.57
N ASP A 175 9.84 -22.01 3.25
CA ASP A 175 10.34 -20.95 4.15
C ASP A 175 9.80 -19.53 3.84
N MET A 176 8.74 -19.47 3.03
CA MET A 176 8.00 -18.22 2.75
C MET A 176 7.24 -17.70 3.96
#